data_142cc8cf31b1776a2b45925dc8fb09a9
#
_entry.id   142cc8cf31b1776a2b45925dc8fb09a9
#
_cell.length_a   1.000
_cell.length_b   1.000
_cell.length_c   1.000
_cell.angle_alpha   90.00
_cell.angle_beta   90.00
_cell.angle_gamma   90.00
#
_symmetry.space_group_name_H-M   'P 1'
#
loop_
_entity.id
_entity.type
_entity.pdbx_description
1 polymer ?
#
loop_
_entity_poly.entity_id
_entity_poly.type
_entity_poly.pdbx_seq_one_letter_code
_entity_poly.pdbx_strand_id
1 'polypeptide(L)'
;ATASLAVTATSCGGGSDKASFDNEVTVGILHSLSGVMSISEKTLVETEKMAIAEINAAGGINIDGESYKIKYVVEDGASNWPLFAEKAGQMIDAGYPVIFGGWTSASRDAMEPVFESKKGFLYYPIQYEGRECSNNIMYTGATPNQQSEPATDFMLNRSEAAGKPFFLVGSDYVFPRTSNSITKAQLEAIGGEYVGEEYLDLSSNEVGPIIAKIKEALPSGGVIINTLNGAQNVAFFKQIQDEGITPENGYYVMSYSIAEEEIKTIGPEFLEGHYAAWNYMMAIDTTASK
;
A
#
# COMPACT_ATOMS: atom_id res chain seq x y z
N ALA A 1 3.85 -12.67 -78.63
CA ALA A 1 3.34 -11.69 -77.64
C ALA A 1 3.19 -12.37 -76.28
N THR A 2 4.18 -12.20 -75.44
CA THR A 2 4.18 -12.66 -74.05
C THR A 2 3.85 -11.52 -73.15
N ALA A 3 2.68 -11.57 -72.50
CA ALA A 3 2.25 -10.61 -71.51
C ALA A 3 2.82 -11.01 -70.12
N SER A 4 3.66 -10.17 -69.54
CA SER A 4 4.19 -10.31 -68.18
C SER A 4 3.21 -9.64 -67.21
N LEU A 5 2.60 -10.45 -66.34
CA LEU A 5 1.84 -9.91 -65.19
C LEU A 5 2.83 -9.53 -64.09
N ALA A 6 2.89 -8.23 -63.79
CA ALA A 6 3.58 -7.73 -62.59
C ALA A 6 2.63 -7.83 -61.38
N VAL A 7 2.96 -8.72 -60.43
CA VAL A 7 2.29 -8.80 -59.13
C VAL A 7 2.94 -7.78 -58.23
N THR A 8 2.23 -6.69 -57.96
CA THR A 8 2.61 -5.73 -56.91
C THR A 8 2.23 -6.31 -55.54
N ALA A 9 3.24 -6.78 -54.79
CA ALA A 9 3.06 -7.14 -53.40
C ALA A 9 2.89 -5.84 -52.57
N THR A 10 1.66 -5.55 -52.13
CA THR A 10 1.40 -4.52 -51.15
C THR A 10 1.83 -5.05 -49.77
N SER A 11 2.99 -4.61 -49.33
CA SER A 11 3.46 -4.84 -47.98
C SER A 11 2.58 -4.02 -47.03
N CYS A 12 1.69 -4.65 -46.27
CA CYS A 12 1.07 -4.07 -45.09
C CYS A 12 2.16 -3.96 -44.01
N GLY A 13 2.94 -2.92 -44.07
CA GLY A 13 3.77 -2.49 -42.95
C GLY A 13 2.86 -1.94 -41.86
N GLY A 14 2.57 -2.74 -40.84
CA GLY A 14 2.00 -2.25 -39.59
C GLY A 14 3.02 -1.35 -38.93
N GLY A 15 3.04 -0.09 -39.30
CA GLY A 15 3.68 0.96 -38.54
C GLY A 15 2.88 1.11 -37.25
N SER A 16 3.47 0.80 -36.11
CA SER A 16 2.97 1.32 -34.86
C SER A 16 3.09 2.84 -34.94
N ASP A 17 2.00 3.53 -35.27
CA ASP A 17 1.92 4.98 -35.16
C ASP A 17 2.23 5.32 -33.71
N LYS A 18 3.45 5.82 -33.45
CA LYS A 18 3.79 6.37 -32.14
C LYS A 18 2.84 7.54 -31.92
N ALA A 19 2.10 7.52 -30.83
CA ALA A 19 1.25 8.63 -30.43
C ALA A 19 2.07 9.93 -30.50
N SER A 20 1.59 10.91 -31.25
CA SER A 20 2.17 12.26 -31.27
C SER A 20 1.49 13.08 -30.18
N PHE A 21 2.26 13.90 -29.48
CA PHE A 21 1.77 14.75 -28.40
C PHE A 21 2.06 16.21 -28.75
N ASP A 22 1.14 17.11 -28.40
CA ASP A 22 1.34 18.54 -28.56
C ASP A 22 2.29 19.09 -27.52
N ASN A 23 2.22 18.54 -26.30
CA ASN A 23 2.94 19.00 -25.12
C ASN A 23 3.44 17.85 -24.24
N GLU A 24 4.19 18.20 -23.18
CA GLU A 24 4.63 17.28 -22.15
C GLU A 24 4.37 17.87 -20.75
N VAL A 25 4.00 17.01 -19.79
CA VAL A 25 3.90 17.36 -18.38
C VAL A 25 4.75 16.38 -17.57
N THR A 26 5.52 16.89 -16.63
CA THR A 26 6.34 16.04 -15.73
C THR A 26 5.68 15.97 -14.36
N VAL A 27 5.48 14.76 -13.85
CA VAL A 27 4.98 14.49 -12.50
C VAL A 27 6.08 13.91 -11.63
N GLY A 28 5.96 14.05 -10.31
CA GLY A 28 6.84 13.41 -9.35
C GLY A 28 6.32 12.04 -8.93
N ILE A 29 7.24 11.12 -8.63
CA ILE A 29 6.99 9.84 -7.97
C ILE A 29 7.95 9.78 -6.78
N LEU A 30 7.42 9.74 -5.56
CA LEU A 30 8.20 9.81 -4.33
C LEU A 30 7.82 8.69 -3.37
N HIS A 31 8.66 7.67 -3.32
CA HIS A 31 8.50 6.48 -2.47
C HIS A 31 9.82 6.05 -1.85
N SER A 32 9.78 5.17 -0.84
CA SER A 32 10.99 4.55 -0.30
C SER A 32 11.47 3.43 -1.22
N LEU A 33 12.54 3.66 -1.96
CA LEU A 33 13.22 2.64 -2.76
C LEU A 33 14.31 1.92 -1.95
N SER A 34 14.67 2.48 -0.79
CA SER A 34 15.60 1.91 0.19
C SER A 34 15.03 2.05 1.61
N GLY A 35 15.71 1.40 2.58
CA GLY A 35 15.26 1.36 3.97
C GLY A 35 14.12 0.35 4.23
N VAL A 36 13.54 0.41 5.42
CA VAL A 36 12.61 -0.59 5.97
C VAL A 36 11.29 -0.71 5.20
N MET A 37 10.85 0.36 4.53
CA MET A 37 9.61 0.40 3.77
C MET A 37 9.77 0.00 2.29
N SER A 38 11.00 -0.22 1.82
CA SER A 38 11.26 -0.51 0.40
C SER A 38 10.60 -1.80 -0.10
N ILE A 39 10.33 -2.75 0.80
CA ILE A 39 9.64 -4.01 0.48
C ILE A 39 8.20 -3.74 -0.01
N SER A 40 7.51 -2.75 0.58
CA SER A 40 6.13 -2.39 0.26
C SER A 40 6.05 -1.31 -0.83
N GLU A 41 7.01 -0.38 -0.90
CA GLU A 41 6.88 0.82 -1.73
C GLU A 41 7.43 0.69 -3.17
N LYS A 42 8.35 -0.26 -3.43
CA LYS A 42 8.90 -0.44 -4.79
C LYS A 42 7.85 -0.81 -5.82
N THR A 43 6.88 -1.62 -5.46
CA THR A 43 5.80 -2.06 -6.35
C THR A 43 4.87 -0.94 -6.74
N LEU A 44 4.68 0.06 -5.86
CA LEU A 44 3.90 1.26 -6.17
C LEU A 44 4.55 2.06 -7.31
N VAL A 45 5.85 2.27 -7.24
CA VAL A 45 6.60 2.95 -8.31
C VAL A 45 6.42 2.24 -9.66
N GLU A 46 6.48 0.92 -9.69
CA GLU A 46 6.28 0.15 -10.93
C GLU A 46 4.84 0.22 -11.42
N THR A 47 3.86 0.22 -10.52
CA THR A 47 2.44 0.37 -10.86
C THR A 47 2.14 1.78 -11.42
N GLU A 48 2.69 2.82 -10.82
CA GLU A 48 2.55 4.20 -11.32
C GLU A 48 3.20 4.38 -12.69
N LYS A 49 4.38 3.83 -12.90
CA LYS A 49 5.04 3.81 -14.22
C LYS A 49 4.23 3.06 -15.26
N MET A 50 3.64 1.92 -14.89
CA MET A 50 2.77 1.13 -15.77
C MET A 50 1.55 1.95 -16.18
N ALA A 51 0.86 2.57 -15.23
CA ALA A 51 -0.30 3.42 -15.51
C ALA A 51 0.06 4.62 -16.44
N ILE A 52 1.18 5.28 -16.18
CA ILE A 52 1.69 6.36 -17.05
C ILE A 52 1.98 5.83 -18.47
N ALA A 53 2.58 4.65 -18.57
CA ALA A 53 2.87 4.05 -19.88
C ALA A 53 1.59 3.74 -20.65
N GLU A 54 0.57 3.19 -19.99
CA GLU A 54 -0.75 2.91 -20.59
C GLU A 54 -1.46 4.19 -21.04
N ILE A 55 -1.49 5.22 -20.19
CA ILE A 55 -2.07 6.52 -20.53
C ILE A 55 -1.36 7.12 -21.75
N ASN A 56 -0.04 7.11 -21.77
CA ASN A 56 0.74 7.60 -22.89
C ASN A 56 0.52 6.78 -24.17
N ALA A 57 0.38 5.47 -24.06
CA ALA A 57 0.06 4.61 -25.21
C ALA A 57 -1.35 4.89 -25.79
N ALA A 58 -2.28 5.33 -24.93
CA ALA A 58 -3.63 5.73 -25.32
C ALA A 58 -3.73 7.16 -25.87
N GLY A 59 -2.61 7.89 -25.99
CA GLY A 59 -2.58 9.26 -26.51
C GLY A 59 -2.35 10.34 -25.45
N GLY A 60 -2.01 9.97 -24.23
CA GLY A 60 -1.74 10.88 -23.12
C GLY A 60 -3.01 11.43 -22.46
N ILE A 61 -2.85 12.55 -21.76
CA ILE A 61 -3.99 13.28 -21.16
C ILE A 61 -4.36 14.47 -22.02
N ASN A 62 -5.66 14.81 -22.05
CA ASN A 62 -6.16 16.00 -22.75
C ASN A 62 -6.35 17.13 -21.73
N ILE A 63 -5.73 18.26 -22.00
CA ILE A 63 -5.90 19.49 -21.21
C ILE A 63 -6.26 20.61 -22.21
N ASP A 64 -7.44 21.17 -22.06
CA ASP A 64 -7.97 22.26 -22.91
C ASP A 64 -7.92 21.97 -24.43
N GLY A 65 -8.06 20.71 -24.81
CA GLY A 65 -8.06 20.26 -26.21
C GLY A 65 -6.69 19.87 -26.77
N GLU A 66 -5.63 20.07 -26.03
CA GLU A 66 -4.24 19.65 -26.40
C GLU A 66 -3.86 18.34 -25.73
N SER A 67 -3.13 17.49 -26.43
CA SER A 67 -2.62 16.22 -25.89
C SER A 67 -1.30 16.40 -25.16
N TYR A 68 -1.19 15.85 -23.96
CA TYR A 68 0.01 15.91 -23.15
C TYR A 68 0.57 14.52 -22.90
N LYS A 69 1.84 14.33 -23.21
CA LYS A 69 2.60 13.17 -22.75
C LYS A 69 2.99 13.35 -21.30
N ILE A 70 2.71 12.34 -20.45
CA ILE A 70 3.17 12.34 -19.07
C ILE A 70 4.61 11.83 -19.03
N LYS A 71 5.51 12.64 -18.46
CA LYS A 71 6.85 12.25 -18.01
C LYS A 71 6.85 12.12 -16.49
N TYR A 72 7.81 11.42 -15.93
CA TYR A 72 7.96 11.30 -14.49
C TYR A 72 9.40 11.38 -14.05
N VAL A 73 9.61 11.84 -12.82
CA VAL A 73 10.87 11.77 -12.09
C VAL A 73 10.62 10.98 -10.82
N VAL A 74 11.47 9.99 -10.55
CA VAL A 74 11.39 9.14 -9.37
C VAL A 74 12.44 9.55 -8.37
N GLU A 75 12.04 9.78 -7.12
CA GLU A 75 12.93 10.09 -6.00
C GLU A 75 12.78 9.05 -4.89
N ASP A 76 13.89 8.74 -4.23
CA ASP A 76 13.93 7.83 -3.09
C ASP A 76 13.79 8.60 -1.78
N GLY A 77 12.72 8.34 -1.05
CA GLY A 77 12.47 8.84 0.30
C GLY A 77 13.24 8.09 1.39
N ALA A 78 13.85 6.96 1.04
CA ALA A 78 14.77 6.15 1.86
C ALA A 78 14.22 5.79 3.26
N SER A 79 12.90 5.66 3.42
CA SER A 79 12.23 5.46 4.72
C SER A 79 12.61 6.53 5.76
N ASN A 80 12.90 7.74 5.29
CA ASN A 80 13.33 8.88 6.10
C ASN A 80 12.33 10.04 5.91
N TRP A 81 11.49 10.29 6.89
CA TRP A 81 10.38 11.24 6.76
C TRP A 81 10.83 12.68 6.49
N PRO A 82 11.87 13.23 7.16
CA PRO A 82 12.45 14.51 6.77
C PRO A 82 12.91 14.57 5.31
N LEU A 83 13.47 13.47 4.77
CA LEU A 83 13.87 13.40 3.37
C LEU A 83 12.67 13.43 2.41
N PHE A 84 11.55 12.80 2.78
CA PHE A 84 10.31 12.93 2.01
C PHE A 84 9.87 14.39 1.89
N ALA A 85 9.86 15.14 2.99
CA ALA A 85 9.52 16.56 2.99
C ALA A 85 10.48 17.39 2.10
N GLU A 86 11.78 17.13 2.21
CA GLU A 86 12.81 17.80 1.38
C GLU A 86 12.60 17.53 -0.10
N LYS A 87 12.45 16.25 -0.49
CA LYS A 87 12.24 15.82 -1.87
C LYS A 87 10.94 16.35 -2.45
N ALA A 88 9.85 16.31 -1.69
CA ALA A 88 8.59 16.92 -2.10
C ALA A 88 8.76 18.41 -2.41
N GLY A 89 9.46 19.15 -1.53
CA GLY A 89 9.76 20.55 -1.73
C GLY A 89 10.58 20.82 -2.99
N GLN A 90 11.61 20.00 -3.25
CA GLN A 90 12.44 20.09 -4.47
C GLN A 90 11.63 19.83 -5.74
N MET A 91 10.75 18.84 -5.74
CA MET A 91 9.88 18.51 -6.87
C MET A 91 8.88 19.64 -7.18
N ILE A 92 8.27 20.25 -6.15
CA ILE A 92 7.36 21.37 -6.31
C ILE A 92 8.14 22.59 -6.87
N ASP A 93 9.33 22.88 -6.34
CA ASP A 93 10.17 23.98 -6.81
C ASP A 93 10.68 23.76 -8.26
N ALA A 94 10.81 22.50 -8.69
CA ALA A 94 11.08 22.14 -10.08
C ALA A 94 9.87 22.30 -11.02
N GLY A 95 8.71 22.68 -10.48
CA GLY A 95 7.49 22.95 -11.24
C GLY A 95 6.65 21.71 -11.55
N TYR A 96 6.81 20.60 -10.81
CA TYR A 96 5.95 19.44 -11.01
C TYR A 96 4.58 19.71 -10.38
N PRO A 97 3.49 19.67 -11.18
CA PRO A 97 2.16 20.06 -10.70
C PRO A 97 1.57 19.07 -9.71
N VAL A 98 1.99 17.81 -9.81
CA VAL A 98 1.48 16.69 -9.04
C VAL A 98 2.64 15.76 -8.65
N ILE A 99 2.58 15.25 -7.43
CA ILE A 99 3.46 14.20 -6.91
C ILE A 99 2.60 13.03 -6.48
N PHE A 100 2.93 11.82 -6.92
CA PHE A 100 2.38 10.57 -6.44
C PHE A 100 3.33 10.00 -5.40
N GLY A 101 2.84 9.57 -4.25
CA GLY A 101 3.75 8.99 -3.30
C GLY A 101 3.34 8.93 -1.86
N GLY A 102 4.29 8.46 -1.08
CA GLY A 102 4.12 8.11 0.32
C GLY A 102 3.42 6.76 0.50
N TRP A 103 3.78 6.09 1.57
CA TRP A 103 3.13 4.85 2.02
C TRP A 103 2.72 4.98 3.48
N THR A 104 3.63 5.44 4.32
CA THR A 104 3.32 5.61 5.73
C THR A 104 2.62 6.94 5.98
N SER A 105 1.73 6.98 6.96
CA SER A 105 1.16 8.24 7.42
C SER A 105 2.24 9.18 7.95
N ALA A 106 3.34 8.64 8.48
CA ALA A 106 4.49 9.44 8.92
C ALA A 106 5.19 10.17 7.76
N SER A 107 5.32 9.55 6.57
CA SER A 107 5.84 10.24 5.38
C SER A 107 4.87 11.31 4.88
N ARG A 108 3.57 11.04 4.91
CA ARG A 108 2.53 12.00 4.54
C ARG A 108 2.52 13.20 5.47
N ASP A 109 2.50 12.98 6.80
CA ASP A 109 2.54 14.03 7.81
C ASP A 109 3.76 14.95 7.65
N ALA A 110 4.91 14.38 7.28
CA ALA A 110 6.11 15.18 7.00
C ALA A 110 5.98 16.02 5.72
N MET A 111 5.29 15.50 4.70
CA MET A 111 5.11 16.18 3.42
C MET A 111 3.96 17.21 3.44
N GLU A 112 2.90 17.00 4.20
CA GLU A 112 1.68 17.84 4.21
C GLU A 112 2.00 19.34 4.35
N PRO A 113 2.77 19.81 5.34
CA PRO A 113 3.09 21.23 5.50
C PRO A 113 3.84 21.81 4.28
N VAL A 114 4.62 21.00 3.58
CA VAL A 114 5.35 21.39 2.38
C VAL A 114 4.37 21.60 1.22
N PHE A 115 3.45 20.66 1.00
CA PHE A 115 2.43 20.78 -0.03
C PHE A 115 1.52 21.99 0.21
N GLU A 116 1.09 22.22 1.44
CA GLU A 116 0.23 23.36 1.78
C GLU A 116 0.96 24.70 1.60
N SER A 117 2.18 24.83 2.11
CA SER A 117 2.94 26.09 2.03
C SER A 117 3.37 26.45 0.62
N LYS A 118 3.75 25.44 -0.19
CA LYS A 118 4.20 25.62 -1.57
C LYS A 118 3.07 25.49 -2.60
N LYS A 119 1.83 25.18 -2.17
CA LYS A 119 0.67 24.95 -3.05
C LYS A 119 0.91 23.83 -4.07
N GLY A 120 1.66 22.80 -3.71
CA GLY A 120 1.80 21.55 -4.46
C GLY A 120 0.58 20.67 -4.29
N PHE A 121 0.53 19.54 -5.01
CA PHE A 121 -0.54 18.57 -4.90
C PHE A 121 0.00 17.15 -4.79
N LEU A 122 -0.43 16.42 -3.75
CA LEU A 122 -0.06 15.04 -3.50
C LEU A 122 -1.23 14.11 -3.82
N TYR A 123 -0.99 13.09 -4.64
CA TYR A 123 -1.84 11.90 -4.69
C TYR A 123 -1.25 10.83 -3.77
N TYR A 124 -1.94 10.58 -2.65
CA TYR A 124 -1.56 9.57 -1.66
C TYR A 124 -2.30 8.26 -1.97
N PRO A 125 -1.58 7.19 -2.39
CA PRO A 125 -2.23 6.02 -2.99
C PRO A 125 -2.71 4.97 -1.98
N ILE A 126 -2.25 5.03 -0.72
CA ILE A 126 -2.41 3.95 0.26
C ILE A 126 -3.57 4.27 1.22
N GLN A 127 -4.09 3.22 1.87
CA GLN A 127 -5.05 3.36 2.96
C GLN A 127 -4.52 4.30 4.05
N TYR A 128 -5.42 4.97 4.74
CA TYR A 128 -5.06 5.87 5.82
C TYR A 128 -6.13 5.84 6.93
N GLU A 129 -5.80 6.42 8.07
CA GLU A 129 -6.63 6.37 9.29
C GLU A 129 -7.88 7.24 9.25
N GLY A 130 -8.09 8.05 8.20
CA GLY A 130 -9.32 8.80 7.96
C GLY A 130 -9.56 9.98 8.88
N ARG A 131 -8.56 10.45 9.64
CA ARG A 131 -8.69 11.56 10.62
C ARG A 131 -7.92 12.81 10.22
N GLU A 132 -7.63 12.96 8.96
CA GLU A 132 -6.86 14.04 8.36
C GLU A 132 -7.56 14.50 7.09
N CYS A 133 -7.48 15.78 6.79
CA CYS A 133 -7.87 16.32 5.48
C CYS A 133 -7.01 17.53 5.14
N SER A 134 -6.50 17.58 3.90
CA SER A 134 -5.79 18.71 3.35
C SER A 134 -6.34 19.03 1.96
N ASN A 135 -6.43 20.30 1.62
CA ASN A 135 -6.81 20.72 0.27
C ASN A 135 -5.71 20.41 -0.78
N ASN A 136 -4.54 20.04 -0.32
CA ASN A 136 -3.38 19.76 -1.15
C ASN A 136 -3.07 18.25 -1.26
N ILE A 137 -3.91 17.40 -0.66
CA ILE A 137 -3.73 15.93 -0.70
C ILE A 137 -5.02 15.27 -1.21
N MET A 138 -4.90 14.45 -2.24
CA MET A 138 -5.93 13.53 -2.67
C MET A 138 -5.68 12.16 -2.04
N TYR A 139 -6.54 11.76 -1.12
CA TYR A 139 -6.51 10.45 -0.48
C TYR A 139 -7.25 9.45 -1.36
N THR A 140 -6.53 8.54 -2.01
CA THR A 140 -7.10 7.59 -2.97
C THR A 140 -7.21 6.17 -2.41
N GLY A 141 -6.57 5.89 -1.29
CA GLY A 141 -6.65 4.61 -0.60
C GLY A 141 -7.87 4.47 0.32
N ALA A 142 -8.03 3.27 0.86
CA ALA A 142 -9.15 2.93 1.73
C ALA A 142 -9.10 3.65 3.08
N THR A 143 -10.27 4.04 3.57
CA THR A 143 -10.49 4.51 4.94
C THR A 143 -10.85 3.33 5.86
N PRO A 144 -10.83 3.49 7.19
CA PRO A 144 -11.12 2.41 8.13
C PRO A 144 -12.45 1.70 7.90
N ASN A 145 -13.51 2.44 7.54
CA ASN A 145 -14.81 1.87 7.22
C ASN A 145 -14.83 1.05 5.91
N GLN A 146 -13.78 1.13 5.11
CA GLN A 146 -13.60 0.35 3.88
C GLN A 146 -12.61 -0.81 4.05
N GLN A 147 -11.83 -0.85 5.12
CA GLN A 147 -10.81 -1.87 5.37
C GLN A 147 -10.91 -2.48 6.77
N SER A 148 -10.47 -1.77 7.81
CA SER A 148 -10.31 -2.34 9.16
C SER A 148 -11.63 -2.68 9.84
N GLU A 149 -12.65 -1.85 9.69
CA GLU A 149 -13.96 -2.11 10.32
C GLU A 149 -14.66 -3.36 9.76
N PRO A 150 -14.83 -3.55 8.43
CA PRO A 150 -15.40 -4.79 7.90
C PRO A 150 -14.54 -6.02 8.17
N ALA A 151 -13.20 -5.87 8.21
CA ALA A 151 -12.29 -6.96 8.53
C ALA A 151 -12.42 -7.40 10.00
N THR A 152 -12.52 -6.46 10.93
CA THR A 152 -12.77 -6.73 12.36
C THR A 152 -14.09 -7.45 12.55
N ASP A 153 -15.19 -6.98 11.92
CA ASP A 153 -16.49 -7.64 11.95
C ASP A 153 -16.43 -9.07 11.40
N PHE A 154 -15.71 -9.26 10.28
CA PHE A 154 -15.51 -10.59 9.70
C PHE A 154 -14.78 -11.52 10.65
N MET A 155 -13.71 -11.10 11.30
CA MET A 155 -12.98 -11.92 12.25
C MET A 155 -13.81 -12.28 13.47
N LEU A 156 -14.59 -11.33 13.99
CA LEU A 156 -15.41 -11.55 15.17
C LEU A 156 -16.59 -12.49 14.91
N ASN A 157 -17.23 -12.42 13.73
CA ASN A 157 -18.54 -13.01 13.51
C ASN A 157 -18.59 -14.10 12.43
N ARG A 158 -17.62 -14.15 11.51
CA ARG A 158 -17.75 -14.96 10.28
C ARG A 158 -16.54 -15.82 9.93
N SER A 159 -15.38 -15.60 10.57
CA SER A 159 -14.18 -16.40 10.35
C SER A 159 -14.16 -17.64 11.25
N GLU A 160 -13.17 -18.49 11.08
CA GLU A 160 -12.86 -19.61 11.97
C GLU A 160 -12.48 -19.14 13.39
N ALA A 161 -12.15 -17.86 13.52
CA ALA A 161 -11.83 -17.22 14.80
C ALA A 161 -13.06 -16.58 15.48
N ALA A 162 -14.27 -16.78 14.96
CA ALA A 162 -15.46 -16.13 15.49
C ALA A 162 -15.62 -16.35 17.01
N GLY A 163 -15.86 -15.24 17.74
CA GLY A 163 -16.01 -15.24 19.19
C GLY A 163 -14.72 -15.36 20.00
N LYS A 164 -13.53 -15.39 19.37
CA LYS A 164 -12.25 -15.41 20.06
C LYS A 164 -11.82 -14.01 20.50
N PRO A 165 -10.95 -13.89 21.54
CA PRO A 165 -10.42 -12.61 21.98
C PRO A 165 -9.40 -12.04 20.98
N PHE A 166 -9.23 -10.71 21.02
CA PHE A 166 -8.38 -9.94 20.11
C PHE A 166 -7.17 -9.32 20.82
N PHE A 167 -5.99 -9.51 20.24
CA PHE A 167 -4.77 -8.80 20.59
C PHE A 167 -4.30 -7.98 19.39
N LEU A 168 -3.82 -6.76 19.60
CA LEU A 168 -3.44 -5.85 18.53
C LEU A 168 -1.93 -5.62 18.53
N VAL A 169 -1.31 -5.70 17.36
CA VAL A 169 0.11 -5.37 17.19
C VAL A 169 0.27 -4.30 16.13
N GLY A 170 1.26 -3.43 16.28
CA GLY A 170 1.51 -2.39 15.29
C GLY A 170 2.91 -1.80 15.34
N SER A 171 3.33 -1.18 14.24
CA SER A 171 4.48 -0.32 14.23
C SER A 171 4.17 0.96 15.04
N ASP A 172 5.18 1.53 15.69
CA ASP A 172 4.97 2.68 16.58
C ASP A 172 4.98 4.00 15.81
N TYR A 173 3.88 4.29 15.10
CA TYR A 173 3.62 5.60 14.47
C TYR A 173 2.11 5.82 14.30
N VAL A 174 1.69 6.93 13.65
CA VAL A 174 0.30 7.41 13.66
C VAL A 174 -0.70 6.39 13.10
N PHE A 175 -0.44 5.77 11.95
CA PHE A 175 -1.39 4.84 11.32
C PHE A 175 -1.72 3.62 12.22
N PRO A 176 -0.75 2.81 12.71
CA PRO A 176 -1.07 1.66 13.56
C PRO A 176 -1.78 2.05 14.84
N ARG A 177 -1.31 3.11 15.52
CA ARG A 177 -1.93 3.56 16.77
C ARG A 177 -3.37 4.01 16.57
N THR A 178 -3.64 4.74 15.50
CA THR A 178 -5.00 5.21 15.19
C THR A 178 -5.89 4.05 14.72
N SER A 179 -5.39 3.19 13.82
CA SER A 179 -6.12 2.00 13.35
C SER A 179 -6.49 1.08 14.51
N ASN A 180 -5.54 0.77 15.40
CA ASN A 180 -5.79 -0.04 16.58
C ASN A 180 -6.78 0.62 17.54
N SER A 181 -6.73 1.95 17.70
CA SER A 181 -7.72 2.70 18.50
C SER A 181 -9.14 2.58 17.92
N ILE A 182 -9.28 2.64 16.59
CA ILE A 182 -10.57 2.44 15.90
C ILE A 182 -11.05 0.99 16.10
N THR A 183 -10.17 0.02 15.92
CA THR A 183 -10.49 -1.40 16.12
C THR A 183 -10.95 -1.68 17.56
N LYS A 184 -10.27 -1.11 18.57
CA LYS A 184 -10.70 -1.23 19.98
C LYS A 184 -12.11 -0.67 20.21
N ALA A 185 -12.35 0.55 19.72
CA ALA A 185 -13.68 1.17 19.87
C ALA A 185 -14.78 0.37 19.15
N GLN A 186 -14.46 -0.21 18.01
CA GLN A 186 -15.39 -1.09 17.29
C GLN A 186 -15.66 -2.38 18.08
N LEU A 187 -14.63 -3.08 18.57
CA LEU A 187 -14.79 -4.31 19.36
C LEU A 187 -15.66 -4.06 20.58
N GLU A 188 -15.44 -2.95 21.29
CA GLU A 188 -16.28 -2.54 22.41
C GLU A 188 -17.75 -2.35 21.99
N ALA A 189 -17.98 -1.68 20.84
CA ALA A 189 -19.33 -1.41 20.33
C ALA A 189 -20.08 -2.65 19.84
N ILE A 190 -19.38 -3.65 19.30
CA ILE A 190 -20.00 -4.87 18.73
C ILE A 190 -19.85 -6.11 19.62
N GLY A 191 -19.33 -5.95 20.84
CA GLY A 191 -19.25 -7.03 21.84
C GLY A 191 -18.06 -7.97 21.64
N GLY A 192 -16.98 -7.54 20.98
CA GLY A 192 -15.73 -8.27 20.88
C GLY A 192 -14.85 -8.10 22.13
N GLU A 193 -14.08 -9.12 22.47
CA GLU A 193 -13.17 -9.10 23.61
C GLU A 193 -11.78 -8.61 23.16
N TYR A 194 -11.34 -7.45 23.66
CA TYR A 194 -9.99 -6.92 23.50
C TYR A 194 -9.15 -7.27 24.76
N VAL A 195 -7.98 -7.88 24.56
CA VAL A 195 -7.15 -8.36 25.67
C VAL A 195 -5.76 -7.70 25.75
N GLY A 196 -5.37 -6.90 24.77
CA GLY A 196 -4.10 -6.16 24.82
C GLY A 196 -3.62 -5.63 23.48
N GLU A 197 -2.61 -4.77 23.56
CA GLU A 197 -1.91 -4.25 22.37
C GLU A 197 -0.44 -4.00 22.66
N GLU A 198 0.40 -4.15 21.65
CA GLU A 198 1.83 -3.84 21.70
C GLU A 198 2.30 -3.18 20.41
N TYR A 199 3.31 -2.34 20.55
CA TYR A 199 3.89 -1.57 19.45
C TYR A 199 5.39 -1.76 19.37
N LEU A 200 5.92 -1.78 18.14
CA LEU A 200 7.32 -1.91 17.83
C LEU A 200 7.82 -0.69 17.08
N ASP A 201 8.92 -0.10 17.51
CA ASP A 201 9.58 0.96 16.75
C ASP A 201 9.82 0.51 15.31
N LEU A 202 9.46 1.35 14.33
CA LEU A 202 9.50 0.97 12.90
C LEU A 202 10.90 0.58 12.41
N SER A 203 11.96 1.05 13.06
CA SER A 203 13.35 0.69 12.77
C SER A 203 13.80 -0.63 13.39
N SER A 204 13.00 -1.22 14.30
CA SER A 204 13.32 -2.47 15.00
C SER A 204 12.63 -3.66 14.33
N ASN A 205 13.30 -4.83 14.34
CA ASN A 205 12.73 -6.12 13.98
C ASN A 205 12.69 -7.10 15.17
N GLU A 206 12.85 -6.59 16.40
CA GLU A 206 12.87 -7.40 17.62
C GLU A 206 11.45 -7.72 18.10
N VAL A 207 10.78 -8.64 17.41
CA VAL A 207 9.38 -9.00 17.66
C VAL A 207 9.17 -9.96 18.84
N GLY A 208 10.24 -10.56 19.38
CA GLY A 208 10.16 -11.53 20.47
C GLY A 208 9.36 -11.08 21.70
N PRO A 209 9.57 -9.87 22.23
CA PRO A 209 8.79 -9.36 23.36
C PRO A 209 7.29 -9.27 23.07
N ILE A 210 6.91 -8.88 21.87
CA ILE A 210 5.49 -8.80 21.42
C ILE A 210 4.90 -10.21 21.38
N ILE A 211 5.61 -11.18 20.83
CA ILE A 211 5.16 -12.58 20.74
C ILE A 211 4.94 -13.17 22.12
N ALA A 212 5.83 -12.89 23.08
CA ALA A 212 5.64 -13.31 24.47
C ALA A 212 4.33 -12.76 25.08
N LYS A 213 4.02 -11.50 24.81
CA LYS A 213 2.77 -10.85 25.24
C LYS A 213 1.53 -11.45 24.57
N ILE A 214 1.61 -11.77 23.29
CA ILE A 214 0.53 -12.47 22.59
C ILE A 214 0.22 -13.82 23.26
N LYS A 215 1.25 -14.62 23.55
CA LYS A 215 1.07 -15.94 24.22
C LYS A 215 0.50 -15.80 25.62
N GLU A 216 0.91 -14.78 26.38
CA GLU A 216 0.38 -14.47 27.70
C GLU A 216 -1.09 -14.06 27.64
N ALA A 217 -1.47 -13.20 26.70
CA ALA A 217 -2.82 -12.66 26.57
C ALA A 217 -3.81 -13.63 25.87
N LEU A 218 -3.32 -14.50 24.99
CA LEU A 218 -4.11 -15.43 24.20
C LEU A 218 -3.69 -16.91 24.48
N PRO A 219 -3.78 -17.42 25.72
CA PRO A 219 -3.25 -18.74 26.06
C PRO A 219 -3.97 -19.92 25.36
N SER A 220 -5.14 -19.67 24.79
CA SER A 220 -5.96 -20.67 24.08
C SER A 220 -6.23 -20.29 22.60
N GLY A 221 -5.36 -19.45 22.02
CA GLY A 221 -5.56 -18.90 20.70
C GLY A 221 -6.44 -17.64 20.68
N GLY A 222 -6.50 -16.98 19.54
CA GLY A 222 -7.25 -15.73 19.39
C GLY A 222 -7.01 -15.09 18.04
N VAL A 223 -7.50 -13.87 17.90
CA VAL A 223 -7.29 -13.01 16.74
C VAL A 223 -6.15 -12.04 17.03
N ILE A 224 -5.22 -11.92 16.11
CA ILE A 224 -4.15 -10.94 16.16
C ILE A 224 -4.39 -9.95 15.01
N ILE A 225 -4.75 -8.72 15.35
CA ILE A 225 -4.80 -7.64 14.36
C ILE A 225 -3.37 -7.15 14.14
N ASN A 226 -2.91 -7.23 12.90
CA ASN A 226 -1.55 -6.87 12.52
C ASN A 226 -1.55 -5.57 11.71
N THR A 227 -0.96 -4.54 12.29
CA THR A 227 -0.65 -3.25 11.69
C THR A 227 0.86 -2.93 11.72
N LEU A 228 1.70 -3.99 11.80
CA LEU A 228 3.14 -3.87 11.56
C LEU A 228 3.40 -3.54 10.08
N ASN A 229 4.46 -2.81 9.78
CA ASN A 229 4.75 -2.35 8.43
C ASN A 229 6.16 -2.74 7.96
N GLY A 230 6.29 -2.90 6.65
CA GLY A 230 7.58 -3.14 6.01
C GLY A 230 8.28 -4.42 6.49
N ALA A 231 9.58 -4.32 6.74
CA ALA A 231 10.44 -5.47 7.10
C ALA A 231 10.05 -6.16 8.41
N GLN A 232 9.33 -5.49 9.31
CA GLN A 232 8.84 -6.07 10.56
C GLN A 232 7.95 -7.28 10.34
N ASN A 233 7.15 -7.28 9.27
CA ASN A 233 6.28 -8.40 8.93
C ASN A 233 7.04 -9.68 8.64
N VAL A 234 8.23 -9.59 8.02
CA VAL A 234 9.07 -10.77 7.75
C VAL A 234 9.52 -11.42 9.05
N ALA A 235 9.98 -10.64 10.01
CA ALA A 235 10.39 -11.14 11.33
C ALA A 235 9.20 -11.69 12.12
N PHE A 236 8.08 -10.98 12.11
CA PHE A 236 6.88 -11.34 12.85
C PHE A 236 6.31 -12.68 12.41
N PHE A 237 6.02 -12.85 11.11
CA PHE A 237 5.39 -14.08 10.63
C PHE A 237 6.27 -15.31 10.78
N LYS A 238 7.60 -15.18 10.58
CA LYS A 238 8.53 -16.28 10.84
C LYS A 238 8.54 -16.68 12.30
N GLN A 239 8.64 -15.71 13.20
CA GLN A 239 8.75 -16.00 14.62
C GLN A 239 7.44 -16.47 15.24
N ILE A 240 6.26 -16.01 14.82
CA ILE A 240 4.98 -16.56 15.30
C ILE A 240 4.82 -18.03 14.92
N GLN A 241 5.25 -18.41 13.70
CA GLN A 241 5.27 -19.80 13.25
C GLN A 241 6.17 -20.65 14.15
N ASP A 242 7.42 -20.22 14.39
CA ASP A 242 8.38 -20.92 15.23
C ASP A 242 7.88 -21.10 16.68
N GLU A 243 7.09 -20.15 17.16
CA GLU A 243 6.51 -20.14 18.51
C GLU A 243 5.15 -20.82 18.61
N GLY A 244 4.68 -21.46 17.53
CA GLY A 244 3.41 -22.19 17.49
C GLY A 244 2.17 -21.31 17.53
N ILE A 245 2.27 -20.03 17.19
CA ILE A 245 1.13 -19.12 17.00
C ILE A 245 0.66 -19.31 15.56
N THR A 246 -0.11 -20.36 15.34
CA THR A 246 -0.55 -20.80 14.01
C THR A 246 -2.05 -21.08 13.99
N PRO A 247 -2.69 -21.11 12.80
CA PRO A 247 -4.10 -21.45 12.67
C PRO A 247 -4.47 -22.82 13.26
N GLU A 248 -3.58 -23.82 13.16
CA GLU A 248 -3.80 -25.16 13.73
C GLU A 248 -3.89 -25.11 15.27
N ASN A 249 -3.21 -24.16 15.89
CA ASN A 249 -3.25 -23.91 17.33
C ASN A 249 -4.31 -22.88 17.73
N GLY A 250 -5.15 -22.45 16.75
CA GLY A 250 -6.29 -21.57 17.00
C GLY A 250 -5.94 -20.08 17.02
N TYR A 251 -4.79 -19.68 16.46
CA TYR A 251 -4.41 -18.28 16.29
C TYR A 251 -4.61 -17.82 14.85
N TYR A 252 -5.20 -16.67 14.66
CA TYR A 252 -5.48 -16.13 13.35
C TYR A 252 -5.01 -14.67 13.28
N VAL A 253 -4.15 -14.36 12.32
CA VAL A 253 -3.72 -12.99 12.06
C VAL A 253 -4.61 -12.37 11.00
N MET A 254 -5.09 -11.15 11.24
CA MET A 254 -5.71 -10.28 10.23
C MET A 254 -4.81 -9.07 10.01
N SER A 255 -4.24 -8.95 8.82
CA SER A 255 -3.31 -7.89 8.45
C SER A 255 -3.97 -6.77 7.67
N TYR A 256 -3.64 -5.52 8.02
CA TYR A 256 -4.06 -4.32 7.29
C TYR A 256 -2.90 -3.68 6.49
N SER A 257 -1.73 -4.32 6.48
CA SER A 257 -0.49 -3.76 5.93
C SER A 257 0.34 -4.75 5.10
N ILE A 258 -0.20 -5.95 4.81
CA ILE A 258 0.43 -6.94 3.93
C ILE A 258 -0.45 -7.13 2.71
N ALA A 259 0.13 -6.98 1.52
CA ALA A 259 -0.51 -7.26 0.24
C ALA A 259 0.17 -8.46 -0.46
N GLU A 260 -0.29 -8.81 -1.66
CA GLU A 260 0.13 -10.03 -2.36
C GLU A 260 1.62 -10.05 -2.74
N GLU A 261 2.22 -8.89 -3.02
CA GLU A 261 3.64 -8.77 -3.40
C GLU A 261 4.58 -9.13 -2.25
N GLU A 262 4.16 -8.95 -1.00
CA GLU A 262 4.98 -9.24 0.17
C GLU A 262 5.02 -10.73 0.51
N ILE A 263 4.08 -11.53 -0.01
CA ILE A 263 4.00 -12.98 0.22
C ILE A 263 5.31 -13.67 -0.15
N LYS A 264 5.94 -13.27 -1.26
CA LYS A 264 7.21 -13.87 -1.70
C LYS A 264 8.37 -13.59 -0.75
N THR A 265 8.38 -12.42 -0.12
CA THR A 265 9.46 -12.00 0.76
C THR A 265 9.28 -12.55 2.17
N ILE A 266 8.05 -12.63 2.65
CA ILE A 266 7.73 -13.23 3.95
C ILE A 266 7.91 -14.75 3.88
N GLY A 267 7.40 -15.39 2.83
CA GLY A 267 7.29 -16.82 2.63
C GLY A 267 5.84 -17.26 2.75
N PRO A 268 5.25 -17.87 1.70
CA PRO A 268 3.85 -18.29 1.71
C PRO A 268 3.54 -19.28 2.84
N GLU A 269 4.50 -20.12 3.21
CA GLU A 269 4.40 -21.10 4.30
C GLU A 269 4.16 -20.46 5.68
N PHE A 270 4.56 -19.21 5.88
CA PHE A 270 4.36 -18.47 7.13
C PHE A 270 3.02 -17.72 7.17
N LEU A 271 2.33 -17.64 6.03
CA LEU A 271 1.10 -16.85 5.86
C LEU A 271 -0.15 -17.73 5.69
N GLU A 272 0.03 -19.02 5.46
CA GLU A 272 -1.08 -19.95 5.21
C GLU A 272 -2.07 -19.97 6.39
N GLY A 273 -3.37 -19.82 6.08
CA GLY A 273 -4.45 -19.78 7.07
C GLY A 273 -4.60 -18.46 7.82
N HIS A 274 -3.79 -17.45 7.52
CA HIS A 274 -3.94 -16.08 7.99
C HIS A 274 -4.70 -15.21 6.97
N TYR A 275 -5.06 -14.01 7.34
CA TYR A 275 -5.94 -13.11 6.57
C TYR A 275 -5.27 -11.78 6.31
N ALA A 276 -5.62 -11.16 5.19
CA ALA A 276 -5.30 -9.77 4.89
C ALA A 276 -6.55 -9.06 4.33
N ALA A 277 -6.70 -7.79 4.64
CA ALA A 277 -7.82 -6.98 4.18
C ALA A 277 -7.34 -5.85 3.29
N TRP A 278 -7.74 -5.89 2.02
CA TRP A 278 -7.46 -4.87 1.02
C TRP A 278 -8.68 -4.63 0.13
N ASN A 279 -8.75 -3.46 -0.47
CA ASN A 279 -9.80 -3.09 -1.43
C ASN A 279 -9.53 -3.62 -2.86
N TYR A 280 -8.35 -4.18 -3.11
CA TYR A 280 -7.96 -4.84 -4.35
C TYR A 280 -7.07 -6.05 -4.03
N MET A 281 -7.31 -7.15 -4.73
CA MET A 281 -6.43 -8.34 -4.75
C MET A 281 -6.32 -8.86 -6.17
N MET A 282 -5.11 -8.97 -6.67
CA MET A 282 -4.81 -9.43 -8.04
C MET A 282 -5.25 -10.88 -8.27
N ALA A 283 -5.14 -11.74 -7.25
CA ALA A 283 -5.51 -13.15 -7.34
C ALA A 283 -7.01 -13.40 -7.45
N ILE A 284 -7.86 -12.41 -7.15
CA ILE A 284 -9.31 -12.53 -7.31
C ILE A 284 -9.65 -12.34 -8.78
N ASP A 285 -10.36 -13.34 -9.39
CA ASP A 285 -10.77 -13.31 -10.79
C ASP A 285 -11.88 -12.26 -11.03
N THR A 286 -11.47 -11.03 -11.26
CA THR A 286 -12.34 -9.91 -11.61
C THR A 286 -11.94 -9.31 -12.96
N THR A 287 -12.81 -8.47 -13.54
CA THR A 287 -12.47 -7.74 -14.76
C THR A 287 -11.27 -6.79 -14.55
N ALA A 288 -11.10 -6.26 -13.33
CA ALA A 288 -9.99 -5.36 -12.98
C ALA A 288 -8.65 -6.12 -12.78
N SER A 289 -8.70 -7.44 -12.53
CA SER A 289 -7.51 -8.29 -12.33
C SER A 289 -6.99 -8.92 -13.64
N LYS A 290 -7.68 -8.72 -14.76
CA LYS A 290 -7.35 -9.20 -16.11
C LYS A 290 -6.73 -8.11 -16.96
#